data_d5c91c68582fb4195447dfbf7f192806
#
_entry.id   d5c91c68582fb4195447dfbf7f192806
#
_cell.length_a   1.000
_cell.length_b   1.000
_cell.length_c   1.000
_cell.angle_alpha   90.00
_cell.angle_beta   90.00
_cell.angle_gamma   90.00
#
_symmetry.space_group_name_H-M   'P 1'
#
loop_
_entity.id
_entity.type
_entity.pdbx_description
1 polymer ?
#
loop_
_entity_poly.entity_id
_entity_poly.type
_entity_poly.pdbx_seq_one_letter_code
_entity_poly.pdbx_strand_id
1 'polypeptide(L)'
;VRATLLFGLTFLSMLYAGADRAVDSLEALWTGWDFAVPLMAILLCHELGHYVAGRRWGVDISPPYFIPMPFMLFGTMGAVIRMRGRIRTRDALFDVGAAGPWAGLAVAVPVLVYGIATSPVTALPDDGTAYFIEGRSLLYAGLLALLKGPIPEGQDIFLSSTALAGWAGLMVTMMNLVPVGQLDGGHVAYALLGERAHRLGRAVLIGLPIAGVLTGAYYALDAIGHGYDADTVEVQALAGLHWVVWFAVLQVIARLSGGHEHPPTDDGVLSPKRRVVAMATLVLFGLLFMPSWMREPPESSAAAAAEAP
;
A
#
# COMPACT_ATOMS: atom_id res chain seq x y z
N VAL A 1 -25.06 -11.08 6.12
CA VAL A 1 -25.65 -9.73 6.19
C VAL A 1 -24.61 -8.68 6.54
N ARG A 2 -23.86 -8.77 7.66
CA ARG A 2 -22.89 -7.73 8.05
C ARG A 2 -21.75 -7.53 7.04
N ALA A 3 -21.14 -8.61 6.54
CA ALA A 3 -20.05 -8.53 5.56
C ALA A 3 -20.53 -7.88 4.24
N THR A 4 -21.71 -8.26 3.76
CA THR A 4 -22.30 -7.69 2.53
C THR A 4 -22.63 -6.20 2.68
N LEU A 5 -23.14 -5.79 3.84
CA LEU A 5 -23.42 -4.39 4.14
C LEU A 5 -22.12 -3.56 4.14
N LEU A 6 -21.09 -4.03 4.85
CA LEU A 6 -19.79 -3.37 4.91
C LEU A 6 -19.13 -3.29 3.53
N PHE A 7 -19.23 -4.35 2.71
CA PHE A 7 -18.77 -4.32 1.31
C PHE A 7 -19.45 -3.19 0.53
N GLY A 8 -20.78 -3.09 0.58
CA GLY A 8 -21.53 -2.04 -0.12
C GLY A 8 -21.17 -0.64 0.38
N LEU A 9 -21.07 -0.44 1.71
CA LEU A 9 -20.69 0.85 2.29
C LEU A 9 -19.24 1.23 1.91
N THR A 10 -18.33 0.26 1.87
CA THR A 10 -16.95 0.51 1.43
C THR A 10 -16.89 0.87 -0.03
N PHE A 11 -17.65 0.17 -0.88
CA PHE A 11 -17.73 0.50 -2.30
C PHE A 11 -18.26 1.93 -2.55
N LEU A 12 -19.31 2.34 -1.83
CA LEU A 12 -19.83 3.71 -1.88
C LEU A 12 -18.78 4.73 -1.40
N SER A 13 -18.07 4.42 -0.33
CA SER A 13 -16.98 5.24 0.19
C SER A 13 -15.83 5.41 -0.81
N MET A 14 -15.51 4.34 -1.55
CA MET A 14 -14.48 4.37 -2.61
C MET A 14 -14.95 5.13 -3.85
N LEU A 15 -16.24 5.02 -4.24
CA LEU A 15 -16.81 5.85 -5.28
C LEU A 15 -16.70 7.33 -4.93
N TYR A 16 -17.02 7.70 -3.68
CA TYR A 16 -16.90 9.07 -3.20
C TYR A 16 -15.44 9.58 -3.24
N ALA A 17 -14.48 8.74 -2.87
CA ALA A 17 -13.06 9.09 -2.96
C ALA A 17 -12.58 9.24 -4.41
N GLY A 18 -13.02 8.36 -5.32
CA GLY A 18 -12.67 8.40 -6.74
C GLY A 18 -13.35 9.53 -7.53
N ALA A 19 -14.47 10.06 -7.02
CA ALA A 19 -15.16 11.23 -7.57
C ALA A 19 -14.61 12.57 -7.02
N ASP A 20 -13.36 12.61 -6.55
CA ASP A 20 -12.68 13.78 -5.97
C ASP A 20 -13.47 14.49 -4.85
N ARG A 21 -14.40 13.74 -4.22
CA ARG A 21 -15.28 14.20 -3.14
C ARG A 21 -16.17 15.42 -3.50
N ALA A 22 -16.20 15.80 -4.76
CA ALA A 22 -17.06 16.87 -5.29
C ALA A 22 -18.38 16.28 -5.76
N VAL A 23 -19.17 15.67 -4.84
CA VAL A 23 -20.37 14.92 -5.15
C VAL A 23 -21.61 15.72 -4.73
N ASP A 24 -22.35 16.21 -5.73
CA ASP A 24 -23.65 16.90 -5.58
C ASP A 24 -24.83 16.07 -6.09
N SER A 25 -24.55 14.95 -6.78
CA SER A 25 -25.54 14.08 -7.38
C SER A 25 -25.10 12.62 -7.41
N LEU A 26 -26.02 11.69 -7.64
CA LEU A 26 -25.70 10.28 -7.85
C LEU A 26 -24.86 10.07 -9.12
N GLU A 27 -25.07 10.90 -10.13
CA GLU A 27 -24.30 10.85 -11.36
C GLU A 27 -22.84 11.27 -11.13
N ALA A 28 -22.62 12.35 -10.36
CA ALA A 28 -21.28 12.76 -9.92
C ALA A 28 -20.59 11.69 -9.07
N LEU A 29 -21.31 11.03 -8.15
CA LEU A 29 -20.76 9.92 -7.39
C LEU A 29 -20.27 8.78 -8.30
N TRP A 30 -21.02 8.49 -9.38
CA TRP A 30 -20.69 7.39 -10.27
C TRP A 30 -19.44 7.67 -11.11
N THR A 31 -18.99 8.91 -11.26
CA THR A 31 -17.74 9.21 -11.96
C THR A 31 -16.52 8.56 -11.31
N GLY A 32 -16.57 8.23 -10.01
CA GLY A 32 -15.51 7.51 -9.28
C GLY A 32 -15.41 6.00 -9.56
N TRP A 33 -16.21 5.45 -10.48
CA TRP A 33 -16.25 4.00 -10.73
C TRP A 33 -14.94 3.43 -11.28
N ASP A 34 -14.22 4.18 -12.08
CA ASP A 34 -12.95 3.81 -12.72
C ASP A 34 -11.78 3.74 -11.72
N PHE A 35 -11.96 4.30 -10.53
CA PHE A 35 -11.12 4.08 -9.35
C PHE A 35 -11.66 2.96 -8.46
N ALA A 36 -12.96 3.05 -8.08
CA ALA A 36 -13.55 2.20 -7.05
C ALA A 36 -13.63 0.73 -7.47
N VAL A 37 -14.01 0.44 -8.72
CA VAL A 37 -14.16 -0.94 -9.22
C VAL A 37 -12.82 -1.66 -9.27
N PRO A 38 -11.76 -1.12 -9.88
CA PRO A 38 -10.44 -1.78 -9.89
C PRO A 38 -9.86 -1.97 -8.48
N LEU A 39 -9.91 -0.96 -7.63
CA LEU A 39 -9.37 -1.08 -6.28
C LEU A 39 -10.16 -2.10 -5.45
N MET A 40 -11.50 -2.10 -5.53
CA MET A 40 -12.32 -3.11 -4.85
C MET A 40 -12.00 -4.52 -5.36
N ALA A 41 -11.79 -4.71 -6.67
CA ALA A 41 -11.41 -6.00 -7.24
C ALA A 41 -10.05 -6.48 -6.70
N ILE A 42 -9.06 -5.59 -6.60
CA ILE A 42 -7.73 -5.89 -6.04
C ILE A 42 -7.88 -6.34 -4.57
N LEU A 43 -8.56 -5.55 -3.74
CA LEU A 43 -8.75 -5.85 -2.33
C LEU A 43 -9.58 -7.13 -2.13
N LEU A 44 -10.64 -7.32 -2.91
CA LEU A 44 -11.46 -8.54 -2.83
C LEU A 44 -10.65 -9.79 -3.18
N CYS A 45 -9.86 -9.75 -4.26
CA CYS A 45 -9.00 -10.87 -4.65
C CYS A 45 -7.93 -11.16 -3.59
N HIS A 46 -7.35 -10.12 -2.99
CA HIS A 46 -6.41 -10.26 -1.87
C HIS A 46 -7.06 -11.05 -0.71
N GLU A 47 -8.20 -10.59 -0.22
CA GLU A 47 -8.89 -11.23 0.90
C GLU A 47 -9.41 -12.64 0.55
N LEU A 48 -9.90 -12.83 -0.68
CA LEU A 48 -10.31 -14.16 -1.15
C LEU A 48 -9.13 -15.12 -1.25
N GLY A 49 -7.93 -14.63 -1.56
CA GLY A 49 -6.70 -15.43 -1.52
C GLY A 49 -6.49 -16.06 -0.14
N HIS A 50 -6.51 -15.25 0.91
CA HIS A 50 -6.42 -15.72 2.30
C HIS A 50 -7.57 -16.68 2.65
N TYR A 51 -8.79 -16.30 2.29
CA TYR A 51 -9.99 -17.08 2.60
C TYR A 51 -9.91 -18.48 1.98
N VAL A 52 -9.57 -18.57 0.69
CA VAL A 52 -9.48 -19.86 -0.02
C VAL A 52 -8.33 -20.71 0.52
N ALA A 53 -7.16 -20.11 0.76
CA ALA A 53 -6.03 -20.83 1.34
C ALA A 53 -6.35 -21.35 2.75
N GLY A 54 -6.93 -20.50 3.61
CA GLY A 54 -7.31 -20.91 4.96
C GLY A 54 -8.35 -22.03 4.97
N ARG A 55 -9.38 -21.93 4.13
CA ARG A 55 -10.39 -22.99 3.98
C ARG A 55 -9.80 -24.32 3.51
N ARG A 56 -8.83 -24.30 2.58
CA ARG A 56 -8.13 -25.50 2.12
C ARG A 56 -7.33 -26.19 3.23
N TRP A 57 -6.80 -25.41 4.16
CA TRP A 57 -6.08 -25.92 5.32
C TRP A 57 -6.99 -26.24 6.52
N GLY A 58 -8.31 -26.14 6.35
CA GLY A 58 -9.29 -26.40 7.43
C GLY A 58 -9.27 -25.36 8.55
N VAL A 59 -8.72 -24.18 8.29
CA VAL A 59 -8.75 -23.05 9.23
C VAL A 59 -10.17 -22.47 9.26
N ASP A 60 -10.72 -22.24 10.45
CA ASP A 60 -11.98 -21.52 10.61
C ASP A 60 -11.75 -20.03 10.35
N ILE A 61 -12.11 -19.59 9.15
CA ILE A 61 -11.87 -18.25 8.65
C ILE A 61 -13.18 -17.57 8.27
N SER A 62 -13.37 -16.33 8.72
CA SER A 62 -14.55 -15.54 8.38
C SER A 62 -14.51 -15.02 6.94
N PRO A 63 -15.66 -14.67 6.36
CA PRO A 63 -15.66 -13.80 5.18
C PRO A 63 -14.91 -12.49 5.45
N PRO A 64 -14.39 -11.81 4.41
CA PRO A 64 -13.74 -10.52 4.58
C PRO A 64 -14.75 -9.44 5.04
N TYR A 65 -14.32 -8.62 5.99
CA TYR A 65 -15.03 -7.44 6.46
C TYR A 65 -14.30 -6.21 5.97
N PHE A 66 -14.83 -5.55 4.97
CA PHE A 66 -14.30 -4.31 4.43
C PHE A 66 -14.58 -3.14 5.38
N ILE A 67 -13.65 -2.19 5.48
CA ILE A 67 -13.73 -1.07 6.41
C ILE A 67 -13.91 0.22 5.59
N PRO A 68 -15.13 0.79 5.55
CA PRO A 68 -15.37 2.06 4.86
C PRO A 68 -14.71 3.21 5.61
N MET A 69 -13.98 4.05 4.91
CA MET A 69 -13.30 5.23 5.48
C MET A 69 -13.36 6.41 4.49
N PRO A 70 -14.49 7.09 4.35
CA PRO A 70 -14.70 8.13 3.34
C PRO A 70 -13.77 9.34 3.50
N PHE A 71 -13.13 9.49 4.67
CA PHE A 71 -12.17 10.58 4.94
C PHE A 71 -10.74 10.23 4.53
N MET A 72 -10.45 8.96 4.28
CA MET A 72 -9.14 8.49 3.82
C MET A 72 -9.00 8.64 2.31
N LEU A 73 -7.76 8.75 1.85
CA LEU A 73 -7.41 8.96 0.43
C LEU A 73 -8.13 7.99 -0.52
N PHE A 74 -8.22 6.71 -0.15
CA PHE A 74 -8.80 5.66 -1.00
C PHE A 74 -10.23 5.30 -0.64
N GLY A 75 -10.87 6.00 0.31
CA GLY A 75 -12.21 5.67 0.76
C GLY A 75 -12.32 4.37 1.56
N THR A 76 -11.22 3.70 1.86
CA THR A 76 -11.18 2.45 2.61
C THR A 76 -9.91 2.32 3.45
N MET A 77 -10.00 1.56 4.53
CA MET A 77 -8.85 1.13 5.33
C MET A 77 -8.45 -0.33 5.00
N GLY A 78 -8.96 -0.87 3.88
CA GLY A 78 -8.78 -2.27 3.50
C GLY A 78 -9.87 -3.17 4.03
N ALA A 79 -9.55 -4.44 4.24
CA ALA A 79 -10.46 -5.41 4.83
C ALA A 79 -9.75 -6.25 5.90
N VAL A 80 -10.54 -6.91 6.72
CA VAL A 80 -10.05 -7.77 7.80
C VAL A 80 -10.74 -9.12 7.72
N ILE A 81 -9.95 -10.18 7.71
CA ILE A 81 -10.40 -11.55 7.87
C ILE A 81 -10.13 -11.98 9.31
N ARG A 82 -11.12 -12.58 9.94
CA ARG A 82 -10.99 -13.12 11.29
C ARG A 82 -10.67 -14.61 11.21
N MET A 83 -9.47 -14.99 11.59
CA MET A 83 -9.08 -16.39 11.77
C MET A 83 -9.41 -16.81 13.21
N ARG A 84 -10.15 -17.93 13.34
CA ARG A 84 -10.45 -18.55 14.62
C ARG A 84 -9.61 -19.80 14.78
N GLY A 85 -8.83 -19.84 15.85
CA GLY A 85 -7.92 -20.94 16.11
C GLY A 85 -6.49 -20.68 15.59
N ARG A 86 -5.59 -21.59 15.99
CA ARG A 86 -4.16 -21.48 15.69
C ARG A 86 -3.83 -22.22 14.40
N ILE A 87 -3.08 -21.59 13.52
CA ILE A 87 -2.48 -22.24 12.36
C ILE A 87 -1.30 -23.07 12.88
N ARG A 88 -1.37 -24.41 12.71
CA ARG A 88 -0.46 -25.34 13.35
C ARG A 88 0.85 -25.50 12.61
N THR A 89 0.82 -25.60 11.27
CA THR A 89 1.99 -25.91 10.46
C THR A 89 2.55 -24.68 9.75
N ARG A 90 3.87 -24.64 9.52
CA ARG A 90 4.51 -23.56 8.76
C ARG A 90 4.05 -23.52 7.30
N ASP A 91 3.73 -24.67 6.71
CA ASP A 91 3.22 -24.75 5.35
C ASP A 91 1.85 -24.09 5.24
N ALA A 92 0.93 -24.35 6.19
CA ALA A 92 -0.36 -23.71 6.22
C ALA A 92 -0.25 -22.19 6.49
N LEU A 93 0.63 -21.79 7.43
CA LEU A 93 0.88 -20.40 7.74
C LEU A 93 1.40 -19.63 6.52
N PHE A 94 2.36 -20.22 5.81
CA PHE A 94 2.89 -19.63 4.58
C PHE A 94 1.80 -19.52 3.50
N ASP A 95 1.07 -20.61 3.22
CA ASP A 95 0.06 -20.59 2.16
C ASP A 95 -1.04 -19.57 2.45
N VAL A 96 -1.47 -19.45 3.71
CA VAL A 96 -2.46 -18.43 4.10
C VAL A 96 -1.87 -17.04 4.01
N GLY A 97 -0.69 -16.79 4.56
CA GLY A 97 -0.07 -15.46 4.56
C GLY A 97 0.33 -14.95 3.18
N ALA A 98 0.77 -15.84 2.27
CA ALA A 98 1.20 -15.45 0.93
C ALA A 98 0.05 -15.34 -0.08
N ALA A 99 -1.05 -16.09 0.11
CA ALA A 99 -2.11 -16.20 -0.90
C ALA A 99 -2.80 -14.87 -1.20
N GLY A 100 -3.04 -14.03 -0.19
CA GLY A 100 -3.63 -12.70 -0.35
C GLY A 100 -2.77 -11.78 -1.22
N PRO A 101 -1.54 -11.48 -0.80
CA PRO A 101 -0.62 -10.64 -1.57
C PRO A 101 -0.46 -11.06 -3.02
N TRP A 102 -0.27 -12.37 -3.29
CA TRP A 102 -0.13 -12.86 -4.66
C TRP A 102 -1.43 -12.76 -5.46
N ALA A 103 -2.59 -13.03 -4.86
CA ALA A 103 -3.89 -12.90 -5.53
C ALA A 103 -4.23 -11.43 -5.82
N GLY A 104 -3.98 -10.52 -4.86
CA GLY A 104 -4.15 -9.09 -5.04
C GLY A 104 -3.23 -8.53 -6.13
N LEU A 105 -1.96 -8.93 -6.12
CA LEU A 105 -0.97 -8.50 -7.12
C LEU A 105 -1.31 -8.98 -8.53
N ALA A 106 -1.86 -10.20 -8.67
CA ALA A 106 -2.31 -10.73 -9.94
C ALA A 106 -3.41 -9.89 -10.61
N VAL A 107 -4.15 -9.10 -9.83
CA VAL A 107 -5.13 -8.13 -10.33
C VAL A 107 -4.53 -6.73 -10.41
N ALA A 108 -3.75 -6.31 -9.39
CA ALA A 108 -3.18 -4.97 -9.32
C ALA A 108 -2.23 -4.67 -10.48
N VAL A 109 -1.38 -5.63 -10.89
CA VAL A 109 -0.43 -5.43 -11.98
C VAL A 109 -1.13 -5.20 -13.33
N PRO A 110 -2.08 -6.02 -13.79
CA PRO A 110 -2.84 -5.74 -15.01
C PRO A 110 -3.59 -4.41 -14.97
N VAL A 111 -4.24 -4.08 -13.85
CA VAL A 111 -4.93 -2.80 -13.65
C VAL A 111 -3.96 -1.64 -13.79
N LEU A 112 -2.79 -1.73 -13.14
CA LEU A 112 -1.77 -0.69 -13.20
C LEU A 112 -1.18 -0.55 -14.61
N VAL A 113 -0.88 -1.67 -15.30
CA VAL A 113 -0.38 -1.67 -16.68
C VAL A 113 -1.37 -0.98 -17.61
N TYR A 114 -2.66 -1.33 -17.54
CA TYR A 114 -3.70 -0.67 -18.32
C TYR A 114 -3.81 0.82 -17.97
N GLY A 115 -3.85 1.13 -16.67
CA GLY A 115 -3.93 2.51 -16.19
C GLY A 115 -2.75 3.36 -16.64
N ILE A 116 -1.50 2.90 -16.48
CA ILE A 116 -0.32 3.60 -16.98
C ILE A 116 -0.39 3.78 -18.50
N ALA A 117 -0.74 2.74 -19.25
CA ALA A 117 -0.80 2.80 -20.71
C ALA A 117 -1.77 3.90 -21.20
N THR A 118 -2.90 4.07 -20.52
CA THR A 118 -3.93 5.06 -20.84
C THR A 118 -3.72 6.44 -20.20
N SER A 119 -2.81 6.57 -19.23
CA SER A 119 -2.49 7.85 -18.57
C SER A 119 -1.72 8.76 -19.52
N PRO A 120 -2.06 10.07 -19.59
CA PRO A 120 -1.32 11.02 -20.40
C PRO A 120 0.02 11.39 -19.76
N VAL A 121 1.01 11.71 -20.60
CA VAL A 121 2.23 12.43 -20.21
C VAL A 121 2.05 13.86 -20.71
N THR A 122 2.03 14.82 -19.80
CA THR A 122 1.77 16.23 -20.11
C THR A 122 2.76 17.12 -19.37
N ALA A 123 2.84 18.40 -19.79
CA ALA A 123 3.63 19.39 -19.07
C ALA A 123 3.15 19.52 -17.62
N LEU A 124 4.10 19.78 -16.73
CA LEU A 124 3.80 20.12 -15.35
C LEU A 124 3.01 21.44 -15.31
N PRO A 125 2.04 21.61 -14.39
CA PRO A 125 1.33 22.86 -14.23
C PRO A 125 2.30 23.99 -13.89
N ASP A 126 2.20 25.11 -14.61
CA ASP A 126 2.96 26.34 -14.41
C ASP A 126 2.10 27.49 -13.84
N ASP A 127 0.82 27.22 -13.59
CA ASP A 127 -0.20 28.16 -13.11
C ASP A 127 -0.42 28.13 -11.59
N GLY A 128 0.46 27.45 -10.83
CA GLY A 128 0.32 27.29 -9.37
C GLY A 128 -0.68 26.20 -8.96
N THR A 129 -1.26 25.45 -9.88
CA THR A 129 -2.16 24.35 -9.55
C THR A 129 -1.41 23.29 -8.73
N ALA A 130 -1.88 23.04 -7.50
CA ALA A 130 -1.30 22.01 -6.65
C ALA A 130 -1.52 20.62 -7.24
N TYR A 131 -0.46 19.81 -7.26
CA TYR A 131 -0.53 18.41 -7.69
C TYR A 131 0.33 17.54 -6.76
N PHE A 132 0.10 16.24 -6.81
CA PHE A 132 0.84 15.29 -6.00
C PHE A 132 1.65 14.35 -6.90
N ILE A 133 2.87 14.05 -6.46
CA ILE A 133 3.72 13.04 -7.06
C ILE A 133 3.57 11.76 -6.25
N GLU A 134 3.16 10.69 -6.90
CA GLU A 134 3.05 9.37 -6.29
C GLU A 134 4.43 8.75 -6.02
N GLY A 135 4.51 7.97 -4.95
CA GLY A 135 5.72 7.23 -4.60
C GLY A 135 6.03 6.12 -5.59
N ARG A 136 7.31 5.97 -5.93
CA ARG A 136 7.78 5.02 -6.93
C ARG A 136 8.50 3.85 -6.24
N SER A 137 7.88 2.66 -6.28
CA SER A 137 8.55 1.40 -5.99
C SER A 137 9.37 0.93 -7.19
N LEU A 138 10.31 0.01 -6.98
CA LEU A 138 11.09 -0.55 -8.09
C LEU A 138 10.22 -1.22 -9.15
N LEU A 139 9.18 -1.95 -8.72
CA LEU A 139 8.23 -2.57 -9.65
C LEU A 139 7.46 -1.52 -10.44
N TYR A 140 6.94 -0.49 -9.77
CA TYR A 140 6.19 0.59 -10.42
C TYR A 140 7.08 1.39 -11.38
N ALA A 141 8.28 1.78 -10.96
CA ALA A 141 9.24 2.49 -11.79
C ALA A 141 9.64 1.67 -13.02
N GLY A 142 9.83 0.35 -12.87
CA GLY A 142 10.10 -0.55 -13.98
C GLY A 142 8.95 -0.62 -14.99
N LEU A 143 7.70 -0.70 -14.53
CA LEU A 143 6.51 -0.69 -15.38
C LEU A 143 6.35 0.65 -16.09
N LEU A 144 6.59 1.76 -15.39
CA LEU A 144 6.53 3.09 -15.95
C LEU A 144 7.56 3.27 -17.08
N ALA A 145 8.82 2.90 -16.83
CA ALA A 145 9.89 2.94 -17.81
C ALA A 145 9.62 2.06 -19.05
N LEU A 146 9.02 0.88 -18.83
CA LEU A 146 8.67 -0.06 -19.90
C LEU A 146 7.53 0.47 -20.80
N LEU A 147 6.52 1.13 -20.21
CA LEU A 147 5.29 1.52 -20.91
C LEU A 147 5.36 2.94 -21.50
N LYS A 148 6.07 3.86 -20.85
CA LYS A 148 6.17 5.27 -21.26
C LYS A 148 7.55 5.65 -21.77
N GLY A 149 8.58 4.86 -21.46
CA GLY A 149 9.96 5.24 -21.77
C GLY A 149 10.46 6.43 -20.93
N PRO A 150 11.52 7.10 -21.37
CA PRO A 150 12.00 8.31 -20.70
C PRO A 150 10.99 9.45 -20.85
N ILE A 151 10.59 10.03 -19.72
CA ILE A 151 9.70 11.20 -19.67
C ILE A 151 10.57 12.45 -19.88
N PRO A 152 10.22 13.37 -20.80
CA PRO A 152 10.97 14.59 -21.03
C PRO A 152 11.01 15.50 -19.79
N GLU A 153 12.04 16.36 -19.69
CA GLU A 153 12.11 17.39 -18.65
C GLU A 153 10.90 18.34 -18.73
N GLY A 154 10.37 18.75 -17.58
CA GLY A 154 9.17 19.58 -17.48
C GLY A 154 7.85 18.85 -17.77
N GLN A 155 7.87 17.53 -17.90
CA GLN A 155 6.67 16.70 -18.04
C GLN A 155 6.62 15.63 -16.97
N ASP A 156 5.43 15.16 -16.64
CA ASP A 156 5.24 13.94 -15.84
C ASP A 156 3.99 13.18 -16.32
N ILE A 157 3.80 11.97 -15.81
CA ILE A 157 2.61 11.19 -16.06
C ILE A 157 1.52 11.61 -15.09
N PHE A 158 0.35 11.97 -15.60
CA PHE A 158 -0.84 12.21 -14.78
C PHE A 158 -1.68 10.94 -14.75
N LEU A 159 -1.63 10.26 -13.61
CA LEU A 159 -2.28 8.97 -13.44
C LEU A 159 -3.78 9.06 -13.65
N SER A 160 -4.31 8.22 -14.53
CA SER A 160 -5.75 7.97 -14.57
C SER A 160 -6.24 7.37 -13.25
N SER A 161 -7.52 7.51 -12.93
CA SER A 161 -8.13 6.93 -11.72
C SER A 161 -7.87 5.41 -11.63
N THR A 162 -7.88 4.71 -12.77
CA THR A 162 -7.52 3.28 -12.84
C THR A 162 -6.05 3.03 -12.53
N ALA A 163 -5.13 3.88 -12.99
CA ALA A 163 -3.71 3.78 -12.66
C ALA A 163 -3.48 4.02 -11.15
N LEU A 164 -4.16 5.02 -10.59
CA LEU A 164 -4.12 5.32 -9.16
C LEU A 164 -4.66 4.15 -8.33
N ALA A 165 -5.74 3.49 -8.77
CA ALA A 165 -6.25 2.28 -8.13
C ALA A 165 -5.24 1.13 -8.16
N GLY A 166 -4.54 0.90 -9.27
CA GLY A 166 -3.47 -0.09 -9.38
C GLY A 166 -2.28 0.23 -8.49
N TRP A 167 -1.84 1.49 -8.46
CA TRP A 167 -0.79 1.97 -7.57
C TRP A 167 -1.16 1.80 -6.09
N ALA A 168 -2.39 2.16 -5.71
CA ALA A 168 -2.92 1.93 -4.38
C ALA A 168 -2.92 0.42 -4.01
N GLY A 169 -3.24 -0.44 -4.97
CA GLY A 169 -3.15 -1.89 -4.81
C GLY A 169 -1.73 -2.39 -4.52
N LEU A 170 -0.71 -1.84 -5.21
CA LEU A 170 0.70 -2.14 -4.90
C LEU A 170 1.07 -1.66 -3.49
N MET A 171 0.64 -0.46 -3.11
CA MET A 171 0.91 0.11 -1.80
C MET A 171 0.27 -0.72 -0.68
N VAL A 172 -1.00 -1.11 -0.80
CA VAL A 172 -1.67 -1.99 0.17
C VAL A 172 -0.96 -3.34 0.27
N THR A 173 -0.56 -3.92 -0.86
CA THR A 173 0.20 -5.18 -0.88
C THR A 173 1.54 -5.03 -0.18
N MET A 174 2.26 -3.95 -0.43
CA MET A 174 3.52 -3.62 0.26
C MET A 174 3.32 -3.52 1.77
N MET A 175 2.29 -2.78 2.22
CA MET A 175 2.00 -2.60 3.65
C MET A 175 1.71 -3.93 4.35
N ASN A 176 0.95 -4.83 3.70
CA ASN A 176 0.67 -6.17 4.21
C ASN A 176 1.91 -7.08 4.20
N LEU A 177 2.83 -6.87 3.26
CA LEU A 177 4.08 -7.65 3.17
C LEU A 177 5.18 -7.17 4.11
N VAL A 178 4.97 -6.12 4.91
CA VAL A 178 5.93 -5.75 5.98
C VAL A 178 6.14 -6.96 6.89
N PRO A 179 7.38 -7.46 7.05
CA PRO A 179 7.64 -8.71 7.77
C PRO A 179 7.60 -8.54 9.31
N VAL A 180 6.44 -8.09 9.82
CA VAL A 180 6.23 -7.76 11.24
C VAL A 180 4.95 -8.40 11.77
N GLY A 181 5.04 -9.04 12.91
CA GLY A 181 3.90 -9.51 13.70
C GLY A 181 2.95 -10.41 12.93
N GLN A 182 1.68 -10.03 12.89
CA GLN A 182 0.61 -10.79 12.26
C GLN A 182 0.20 -10.24 10.87
N LEU A 183 1.00 -9.35 10.28
CA LEU A 183 0.85 -8.97 8.88
C LEU A 183 1.21 -10.17 7.99
N ASP A 184 0.78 -10.14 6.74
CA ASP A 184 1.04 -11.23 5.78
C ASP A 184 2.53 -11.51 5.61
N GLY A 185 3.35 -10.44 5.51
CA GLY A 185 4.80 -10.54 5.50
C GLY A 185 5.36 -11.13 6.80
N GLY A 186 4.73 -10.87 7.94
CA GLY A 186 5.06 -11.49 9.23
C GLY A 186 4.81 -12.99 9.23
N HIS A 187 3.66 -13.43 8.69
CA HIS A 187 3.33 -14.84 8.51
C HIS A 187 4.34 -15.55 7.59
N VAL A 188 4.68 -14.93 6.45
CA VAL A 188 5.67 -15.46 5.51
C VAL A 188 7.06 -15.53 6.14
N ALA A 189 7.48 -14.47 6.81
CA ALA A 189 8.78 -14.42 7.49
C ALA A 189 8.89 -15.48 8.61
N TYR A 190 7.85 -15.62 9.42
CA TYR A 190 7.83 -16.62 10.49
C TYR A 190 7.79 -18.06 9.93
N ALA A 191 7.01 -18.33 8.90
CA ALA A 191 7.00 -19.62 8.24
C ALA A 191 8.39 -20.01 7.71
N LEU A 192 9.13 -19.04 7.14
CA LEU A 192 10.47 -19.28 6.57
C LEU A 192 11.56 -19.36 7.65
N LEU A 193 11.61 -18.41 8.59
CA LEU A 193 12.73 -18.18 9.52
C LEU A 193 12.47 -18.70 10.94
N GLY A 194 11.21 -19.03 11.28
CA GLY A 194 10.79 -19.36 12.64
C GLY A 194 11.02 -18.18 13.58
N GLU A 195 11.50 -18.45 14.79
CA GLU A 195 11.72 -17.40 15.80
C GLU A 195 12.71 -16.31 15.36
N ARG A 196 13.57 -16.60 14.37
CA ARG A 196 14.47 -15.56 13.81
C ARG A 196 13.69 -14.43 13.13
N ALA A 197 12.44 -14.69 12.70
CA ALA A 197 11.55 -13.67 12.15
C ALA A 197 11.27 -12.54 13.15
N HIS A 198 11.25 -12.81 14.45
CA HIS A 198 11.07 -11.78 15.48
C HIS A 198 12.22 -10.76 15.49
N ARG A 199 13.45 -11.20 15.22
CA ARG A 199 14.61 -10.30 15.09
C ARG A 199 14.50 -9.45 13.81
N LEU A 200 14.10 -10.07 12.69
CA LEU A 200 13.83 -9.35 11.44
C LEU A 200 12.72 -8.30 11.64
N GLY A 201 11.60 -8.70 12.24
CA GLY A 201 10.47 -7.80 12.51
C GLY A 201 10.86 -6.61 13.38
N ARG A 202 11.66 -6.83 14.43
CA ARG A 202 12.18 -5.74 15.28
C ARG A 202 13.12 -4.80 14.50
N ALA A 203 13.99 -5.35 13.66
CA ALA A 203 14.88 -4.54 12.83
C ALA A 203 14.08 -3.69 11.83
N VAL A 204 13.05 -4.27 11.18
CA VAL A 204 12.16 -3.54 10.27
C VAL A 204 11.38 -2.46 11.02
N LEU A 205 10.80 -2.76 12.18
CA LEU A 205 10.09 -1.76 13.00
C LEU A 205 10.98 -0.55 13.35
N ILE A 206 12.23 -0.77 13.71
CA ILE A 206 13.20 0.30 13.97
C ILE A 206 13.56 1.01 12.65
N GLY A 207 13.64 0.27 11.56
CA GLY A 207 13.98 0.80 10.23
C GLY A 207 12.93 1.74 9.66
N LEU A 208 11.63 1.54 9.96
CA LEU A 208 10.56 2.38 9.41
C LEU A 208 10.69 3.87 9.76
N PRO A 209 10.79 4.27 11.05
CA PRO A 209 10.98 5.69 11.37
C PRO A 209 12.31 6.23 10.85
N ILE A 210 13.35 5.41 10.80
CA ILE A 210 14.66 5.81 10.22
C ILE A 210 14.48 6.08 8.72
N ALA A 211 13.77 5.19 7.98
CA ALA A 211 13.46 5.41 6.58
C ALA A 211 12.66 6.70 6.38
N GLY A 212 11.70 6.99 7.26
CA GLY A 212 10.94 8.24 7.25
C GLY A 212 11.84 9.48 7.40
N VAL A 213 12.72 9.47 8.39
CA VAL A 213 13.67 10.58 8.62
C VAL A 213 14.63 10.76 7.43
N LEU A 214 15.15 9.65 6.89
CA LEU A 214 16.06 9.71 5.74
C LEU A 214 15.36 10.21 4.48
N THR A 215 14.11 9.81 4.25
CA THR A 215 13.30 10.29 3.13
C THR A 215 13.03 11.79 3.26
N GLY A 216 12.59 12.25 4.42
CA GLY A 216 12.37 13.68 4.67
C GLY A 216 13.66 14.50 4.53
N ALA A 217 14.77 14.02 5.10
CA ALA A 217 16.07 14.67 4.98
C ALA A 217 16.54 14.76 3.51
N TYR A 218 16.35 13.70 2.72
CA TYR A 218 16.69 13.69 1.30
C TYR A 218 15.96 14.81 0.54
N TYR A 219 14.63 14.90 0.67
CA TYR A 219 13.84 15.91 -0.03
C TYR A 219 14.07 17.33 0.50
N ALA A 220 14.29 17.49 1.80
CA ALA A 220 14.66 18.80 2.38
C ALA A 220 16.03 19.29 1.86
N LEU A 221 17.03 18.43 1.80
CA LEU A 221 18.35 18.77 1.28
C LEU A 221 18.30 19.08 -0.22
N ASP A 222 17.48 18.34 -0.97
CA ASP A 222 17.24 18.61 -2.38
C ASP A 222 16.62 20.01 -2.58
N ALA A 223 15.59 20.35 -1.80
CA ALA A 223 14.96 21.68 -1.81
C ALA A 223 15.94 22.81 -1.45
N ILE A 224 16.78 22.61 -0.43
CA ILE A 224 17.84 23.56 -0.07
C ILE A 224 18.84 23.73 -1.23
N GLY A 225 19.24 22.63 -1.86
CA GLY A 225 20.18 22.64 -2.99
C GLY A 225 19.66 23.42 -4.20
N HIS A 226 18.34 23.45 -4.41
CA HIS A 226 17.67 24.23 -5.45
C HIS A 226 17.31 25.68 -5.04
N GLY A 227 17.58 26.06 -3.79
CA GLY A 227 17.37 27.43 -3.30
C GLY A 227 15.92 27.79 -2.98
N TYR A 228 15.06 26.79 -2.71
CA TYR A 228 13.69 27.02 -2.26
C TYR A 228 13.65 27.66 -0.86
N ASP A 229 12.55 28.33 -0.54
CA ASP A 229 12.34 28.99 0.74
C ASP A 229 12.19 28.02 1.93
N ALA A 230 12.20 28.56 3.15
CA ALA A 230 12.13 27.77 4.37
C ALA A 230 10.83 26.97 4.51
N ASP A 231 9.71 27.53 4.06
CA ASP A 231 8.39 26.89 4.15
C ASP A 231 8.33 25.67 3.22
N THR A 232 8.83 25.80 2.01
CA THR A 232 8.97 24.70 1.06
C THR A 232 9.89 23.58 1.61
N VAL A 233 11.02 23.95 2.20
CA VAL A 233 11.95 22.98 2.83
C VAL A 233 11.25 22.24 3.97
N GLU A 234 10.46 22.91 4.80
CA GLU A 234 9.69 22.27 5.88
C GLU A 234 8.67 21.25 5.33
N VAL A 235 7.90 21.61 4.30
CA VAL A 235 6.95 20.70 3.64
C VAL A 235 7.67 19.48 3.08
N GLN A 236 8.81 19.67 2.41
CA GLN A 236 9.60 18.56 1.85
C GLN A 236 10.22 17.67 2.96
N ALA A 237 10.57 18.23 4.11
CA ALA A 237 11.05 17.45 5.27
C ALA A 237 9.99 16.48 5.82
N LEU A 238 8.71 16.78 5.62
CA LEU A 238 7.60 15.90 6.03
C LEU A 238 7.31 14.76 5.05
N ALA A 239 7.98 14.69 3.89
CA ALA A 239 7.74 13.67 2.87
C ALA A 239 7.91 12.22 3.36
N GLY A 240 8.64 11.99 4.45
CA GLY A 240 8.80 10.67 5.08
C GLY A 240 7.90 10.40 6.28
N LEU A 241 7.06 11.36 6.69
CA LEU A 241 6.23 11.27 7.92
C LEU A 241 5.30 10.05 7.92
N HIS A 242 4.82 9.61 6.76
CA HIS A 242 3.98 8.42 6.63
C HIS A 242 4.59 7.15 7.22
N TRP A 243 5.93 6.99 7.18
CA TRP A 243 6.59 5.84 7.81
C TRP A 243 6.60 5.92 9.34
N VAL A 244 6.68 7.13 9.91
CA VAL A 244 6.54 7.34 11.35
C VAL A 244 5.10 7.06 11.79
N VAL A 245 4.12 7.53 11.02
CA VAL A 245 2.70 7.24 11.26
C VAL A 245 2.43 5.74 11.15
N TRP A 246 2.96 5.07 10.12
CA TRP A 246 2.79 3.63 9.95
C TRP A 246 3.43 2.84 11.09
N PHE A 247 4.63 3.24 11.54
CA PHE A 247 5.23 2.69 12.75
C PHE A 247 4.30 2.80 13.96
N ALA A 248 3.70 3.98 14.20
CA ALA A 248 2.74 4.18 15.28
C ALA A 248 1.50 3.27 15.15
N VAL A 249 0.95 3.14 13.94
CA VAL A 249 -0.16 2.22 13.65
C VAL A 249 0.20 0.78 13.97
N LEU A 250 1.39 0.32 13.56
CA LEU A 250 1.87 -1.03 13.87
C LEU A 250 2.06 -1.25 15.38
N GLN A 251 2.48 -0.23 16.14
CA GLN A 251 2.54 -0.31 17.61
C GLN A 251 1.16 -0.48 18.23
N VAL A 252 0.15 0.23 17.71
CA VAL A 252 -1.23 0.09 18.18
C VAL A 252 -1.77 -1.31 17.86
N ILE A 253 -1.60 -1.78 16.61
CA ILE A 253 -2.01 -3.13 16.19
C ILE A 253 -1.35 -4.19 17.08
N ALA A 254 -0.05 -4.09 17.32
CA ALA A 254 0.66 -5.03 18.18
C ALA A 254 0.11 -5.07 19.60
N ARG A 255 -0.19 -3.91 20.20
CA ARG A 255 -0.81 -3.86 21.55
C ARG A 255 -2.17 -4.54 21.58
N LEU A 256 -2.98 -4.36 20.53
CA LEU A 256 -4.30 -4.98 20.42
C LEU A 256 -4.24 -6.48 20.14
N SER A 257 -3.20 -6.94 19.46
CA SER A 257 -3.00 -8.35 19.07
C SER A 257 -2.17 -9.17 20.07
N GLY A 258 -1.78 -8.59 21.21
CA GLY A 258 -1.01 -9.30 22.25
C GLY A 258 0.51 -9.28 22.07
N GLY A 259 1.05 -8.42 21.18
CA GLY A 259 2.47 -8.19 20.99
C GLY A 259 2.93 -8.16 19.53
N HIS A 260 4.21 -7.87 19.35
CA HIS A 260 4.85 -7.85 18.03
C HIS A 260 5.29 -9.23 17.52
N GLU A 261 5.20 -10.24 18.37
CA GLU A 261 5.69 -11.57 18.06
C GLU A 261 4.57 -12.40 17.42
N HIS A 262 4.95 -13.20 16.44
CA HIS A 262 4.04 -14.13 15.81
C HIS A 262 3.77 -15.30 16.79
N PRO A 263 2.50 -15.74 16.96
CA PRO A 263 2.20 -16.94 17.76
C PRO A 263 2.98 -18.16 17.23
N PRO A 264 3.53 -19.00 18.11
CA PRO A 264 4.32 -20.13 17.67
C PRO A 264 3.47 -21.14 16.88
N THR A 265 4.04 -21.74 15.85
CA THR A 265 3.49 -22.94 15.17
C THR A 265 3.98 -24.20 15.88
N ASP A 266 3.41 -25.37 15.52
CA ASP A 266 3.96 -26.65 15.93
C ASP A 266 5.36 -26.85 15.28
N ASP A 267 6.19 -27.72 15.87
CA ASP A 267 7.53 -28.00 15.35
C ASP A 267 7.49 -28.44 13.90
N GLY A 268 8.45 -27.97 13.11
CA GLY A 268 8.57 -28.29 11.69
C GLY A 268 9.32 -27.22 10.92
N VAL A 269 9.66 -27.54 9.69
CA VAL A 269 10.28 -26.62 8.75
C VAL A 269 9.39 -26.43 7.53
N LEU A 270 9.48 -25.26 6.91
CA LEU A 270 8.77 -24.98 5.67
C LEU A 270 9.25 -25.92 4.56
N SER A 271 8.32 -26.50 3.80
CA SER A 271 8.63 -27.41 2.72
C SER A 271 9.49 -26.73 1.63
N PRO A 272 10.38 -27.47 0.92
CA PRO A 272 11.38 -26.86 0.02
C PRO A 272 10.78 -25.97 -1.06
N LYS A 273 9.68 -26.37 -1.70
CA LYS A 273 9.01 -25.57 -2.73
C LYS A 273 8.48 -24.26 -2.17
N ARG A 274 7.84 -24.31 -0.99
CA ARG A 274 7.31 -23.12 -0.31
C ARG A 274 8.41 -22.20 0.17
N ARG A 275 9.58 -22.74 0.55
CA ARG A 275 10.74 -21.93 0.93
C ARG A 275 11.17 -21.00 -0.21
N VAL A 276 11.22 -21.49 -1.46
CA VAL A 276 11.56 -20.67 -2.62
C VAL A 276 10.54 -19.57 -2.83
N VAL A 277 9.24 -19.88 -2.76
CA VAL A 277 8.18 -18.88 -2.92
C VAL A 277 8.18 -17.88 -1.75
N ALA A 278 8.48 -18.33 -0.53
CA ALA A 278 8.58 -17.43 0.63
C ALA A 278 9.73 -16.42 0.47
N MET A 279 10.89 -16.86 -0.01
CA MET A 279 12.00 -15.95 -0.34
C MET A 279 11.59 -14.97 -1.44
N ALA A 280 10.94 -15.45 -2.51
CA ALA A 280 10.43 -14.58 -3.57
C ALA A 280 9.41 -13.55 -3.04
N THR A 281 8.54 -13.95 -2.09
CA THR A 281 7.57 -13.03 -1.46
C THR A 281 8.26 -11.95 -0.62
N LEU A 282 9.33 -12.28 0.10
CA LEU A 282 10.12 -11.27 0.83
C LEU A 282 10.91 -10.35 -0.12
N VAL A 283 11.42 -10.88 -1.23
CA VAL A 283 12.04 -10.05 -2.29
C VAL A 283 10.99 -9.13 -2.92
N LEU A 284 9.77 -9.64 -3.15
CA LEU A 284 8.65 -8.85 -3.66
C LEU A 284 8.35 -7.65 -2.74
N PHE A 285 8.40 -7.82 -1.41
CA PHE A 285 8.29 -6.68 -0.48
C PHE A 285 9.30 -5.58 -0.81
N GLY A 286 10.58 -5.94 -1.03
CA GLY A 286 11.62 -4.99 -1.44
C GLY A 286 11.34 -4.30 -2.78
N LEU A 287 10.81 -5.05 -3.76
CA LEU A 287 10.43 -4.51 -5.07
C LEU A 287 9.21 -3.57 -5.00
N LEU A 288 8.32 -3.78 -4.04
CA LEU A 288 7.13 -2.95 -3.81
C LEU A 288 7.40 -1.79 -2.86
N PHE A 289 8.51 -1.77 -2.13
CA PHE A 289 8.80 -0.75 -1.13
C PHE A 289 8.83 0.65 -1.76
N MET A 290 8.04 1.57 -1.18
CA MET A 290 7.92 2.96 -1.61
C MET A 290 8.52 3.85 -0.53
N PRO A 291 9.67 4.50 -0.77
CA PRO A 291 10.30 5.40 0.20
C PRO A 291 9.41 6.59 0.59
N SER A 292 8.72 7.17 -0.39
CA SER A 292 7.65 8.15 -0.21
C SER A 292 6.32 7.60 -0.75
N TRP A 293 5.17 8.08 -0.23
CA TRP A 293 3.87 7.65 -0.76
C TRP A 293 3.29 8.69 -1.72
N MET A 294 2.89 9.84 -1.21
CA MET A 294 2.47 10.99 -2.01
C MET A 294 3.12 12.23 -1.42
N ARG A 295 3.61 13.10 -2.26
CA ARG A 295 4.23 14.37 -1.86
C ARG A 295 3.86 15.49 -2.82
N GLU A 296 3.80 16.69 -2.33
CA GLU A 296 3.75 17.87 -3.16
C GLU A 296 5.13 18.15 -3.75
N PRO A 297 5.24 18.53 -5.03
CA PRO A 297 6.51 18.99 -5.57
C PRO A 297 6.89 20.35 -4.98
N PRO A 298 8.21 20.68 -4.89
CA PRO A 298 8.65 21.91 -4.28
C PRO A 298 8.12 23.18 -4.99
N GLU A 299 7.91 23.10 -6.30
CA GLU A 299 7.42 24.21 -7.12
C GLU A 299 5.96 24.59 -6.78
N SER A 300 5.10 23.62 -6.50
CA SER A 300 3.70 23.90 -6.11
C SER A 300 3.58 24.48 -4.71
N SER A 301 4.46 24.08 -3.78
CA SER A 301 4.47 24.65 -2.44
C SER A 301 4.99 26.09 -2.42
N ALA A 302 5.96 26.43 -3.26
CA ALA A 302 6.46 27.80 -3.42
C ALA A 302 5.39 28.74 -4.01
N ALA A 303 4.60 28.27 -4.99
CA ALA A 303 3.50 29.05 -5.56
C ALA A 303 2.39 29.29 -4.54
N ALA A 304 2.01 28.28 -3.75
CA ALA A 304 1.01 28.41 -2.70
C ALA A 304 1.43 29.36 -1.56
N ALA A 305 2.74 29.39 -1.22
CA ALA A 305 3.29 30.33 -0.23
C ALA A 305 3.29 31.78 -0.72
N ALA A 306 3.47 31.99 -2.02
CA ALA A 306 3.46 33.33 -2.62
C ALA A 306 2.03 33.93 -2.73
N GLU A 307 0.98 33.12 -2.69
CA GLU A 307 -0.43 33.54 -2.74
C GLU A 307 -1.08 33.67 -1.34
N ALA A 308 -0.38 33.28 -0.28
CA ALA A 308 -0.88 33.45 1.09
C ALA A 308 -0.84 34.93 1.50
N PRO A 309 -1.96 35.54 1.96
CA PRO A 309 -2.07 36.96 2.25
C PRO A 309 -1.28 37.40 3.48
#